data_d7a3d40a95192655ebf84a41788c0d5e
#
_entry.id   d7a3d40a95192655ebf84a41788c0d5e
#
_cell.length_a   1.000
_cell.length_b   1.000
_cell.length_c   1.000
_cell.angle_alpha   90.00
_cell.angle_beta   90.00
_cell.angle_gamma   90.00
#
_symmetry.space_group_name_H-M   'P 1'
#
loop_
_entity.id
_entity.type
_entity.pdbx_description
1 polymer ?
#
loop_
_entity_poly.entity_id
_entity_poly.type
_entity_poly.pdbx_seq_one_letter_code
_entity_poly.pdbx_strand_id
1 'polypeptide(L)'
;MDFQNKVVLVTGVGPGLGKACAEAFAKAGAKLVICDVNQDTLQETQKSVEKYGAECLAVQCDVSSSAEVTAMFEQLVQHFGTLDVLVNNAAITPNSELDTQRRNKLYRYMSTPEPRESLGFTTSISDEEWHRYWGVNVHGVFYCTREALKIMEPKRSGKIVNIASIAGLSSKSAHSPHYCATKGAVISFTKSVAYEVAGANIFVNAMAPGGVATPRFNEYLDHIGEEARNRLWQGVPLGRFGTVEEYAGTVLYLSGEHYLVGQVISPNGGGVI
;
A
#
# COMPACT_ATOMS: atom_id res chain seq x y z
N MET A 1 -2.41 -12.61 16.28
CA MET A 1 -1.30 -13.29 15.57
C MET A 1 -0.03 -12.96 16.30
N ASP A 2 0.87 -13.91 16.38
CA ASP A 2 2.15 -13.77 17.05
C ASP A 2 3.25 -13.63 16.00
N PHE A 3 4.01 -12.53 16.04
CA PHE A 3 5.16 -12.26 15.20
C PHE A 3 6.45 -12.17 16.03
N GLN A 4 6.46 -12.77 17.21
CA GLN A 4 7.61 -12.78 18.10
C GLN A 4 8.89 -13.22 17.38
N ASN A 5 9.91 -12.35 17.41
CA ASN A 5 11.19 -12.54 16.74
C ASN A 5 11.16 -12.62 15.20
N LYS A 6 10.04 -12.38 14.53
CA LYS A 6 9.96 -12.28 13.07
C LYS A 6 10.51 -10.96 12.61
N VAL A 7 11.31 -10.95 11.55
CA VAL A 7 11.82 -9.75 10.90
C VAL A 7 10.85 -9.31 9.81
N VAL A 8 10.30 -8.12 9.95
CA VAL A 8 9.28 -7.55 9.06
C VAL A 8 9.79 -6.25 8.46
N LEU A 9 9.79 -6.15 7.13
CA LEU A 9 10.04 -4.91 6.41
C LEU A 9 8.72 -4.28 5.96
N VAL A 10 8.50 -3.02 6.33
CA VAL A 10 7.37 -2.21 5.86
C VAL A 10 7.89 -0.99 5.09
N THR A 11 7.48 -0.83 3.84
CA THR A 11 7.88 0.32 3.01
C THR A 11 6.83 1.43 3.05
N GLY A 12 7.28 2.71 3.02
CA GLY A 12 6.39 3.87 3.00
C GLY A 12 5.64 4.05 4.32
N VAL A 13 6.40 4.28 5.40
CA VAL A 13 5.86 4.36 6.78
C VAL A 13 5.47 5.77 7.21
N GLY A 14 5.19 6.65 6.27
CA GLY A 14 4.60 7.96 6.56
C GLY A 14 3.23 7.86 7.26
N PRO A 15 2.64 9.01 7.68
CA PRO A 15 1.39 9.04 8.41
C PRO A 15 0.25 8.37 7.65
N GLY A 16 -0.23 7.23 8.11
CA GLY A 16 -1.30 6.45 7.47
C GLY A 16 -1.13 4.96 7.63
N LEU A 17 -1.45 4.21 6.56
CA LEU A 17 -1.47 2.75 6.58
C LEU A 17 -0.10 2.13 6.90
N GLY A 18 0.99 2.66 6.32
CA GLY A 18 2.33 2.11 6.56
C GLY A 18 2.75 2.21 8.02
N LYS A 19 2.54 3.38 8.65
CA LYS A 19 2.78 3.55 10.09
C LYS A 19 1.91 2.60 10.93
N ALA A 20 0.60 2.51 10.61
CA ALA A 20 -0.31 1.61 11.34
C ALA A 20 0.11 0.13 11.19
N CYS A 21 0.58 -0.29 10.02
CA CYS A 21 1.14 -1.64 9.83
C CYS A 21 2.38 -1.85 10.69
N ALA A 22 3.35 -0.92 10.67
CA ALA A 22 4.56 -1.02 11.47
C ALA A 22 4.23 -1.12 12.98
N GLU A 23 3.33 -0.27 13.47
CA GLU A 23 2.87 -0.32 14.88
C GLU A 23 2.15 -1.63 15.22
N ALA A 24 1.34 -2.15 14.31
CA ALA A 24 0.63 -3.40 14.52
C ALA A 24 1.59 -4.60 14.60
N PHE A 25 2.62 -4.65 13.76
CA PHE A 25 3.68 -5.66 13.84
C PHE A 25 4.53 -5.50 15.10
N ALA A 26 4.86 -4.26 15.51
CA ALA A 26 5.57 -3.99 16.77
C ALA A 26 4.79 -4.54 17.99
N LYS A 27 3.48 -4.25 18.05
CA LYS A 27 2.59 -4.78 19.09
C LYS A 27 2.51 -6.31 19.10
N ALA A 28 2.73 -6.94 17.94
CA ALA A 28 2.73 -8.39 17.78
C ALA A 28 4.12 -9.03 18.04
N GLY A 29 5.12 -8.26 18.50
CA GLY A 29 6.45 -8.74 18.89
C GLY A 29 7.47 -8.86 17.76
N ALA A 30 7.20 -8.27 16.58
CA ALA A 30 8.11 -8.30 15.46
C ALA A 30 9.34 -7.40 15.67
N LYS A 31 10.45 -7.79 15.07
CA LYS A 31 11.59 -6.91 14.77
C LYS A 31 11.30 -6.21 13.45
N LEU A 32 11.60 -4.93 13.36
CA LEU A 32 11.16 -4.11 12.24
C LEU A 32 12.33 -3.55 11.43
N VAL A 33 12.17 -3.59 10.12
CA VAL A 33 12.84 -2.68 9.19
C VAL A 33 11.75 -1.78 8.61
N ILE A 34 11.96 -0.49 8.67
CA ILE A 34 11.03 0.49 8.11
C ILE A 34 11.75 1.41 7.14
N CYS A 35 11.11 1.77 6.04
CA CYS A 35 11.68 2.76 5.15
C CYS A 35 10.66 3.79 4.66
N ASP A 36 11.15 5.00 4.44
CA ASP A 36 10.41 6.09 3.82
C ASP A 36 11.40 7.02 3.11
N VAL A 37 10.94 7.75 2.10
CA VAL A 37 11.73 8.79 1.44
C VAL A 37 11.88 10.03 2.32
N ASN A 38 10.92 10.27 3.20
CA ASN A 38 10.91 11.40 4.13
C ASN A 38 11.50 10.99 5.47
N GLN A 39 12.65 11.59 5.81
CA GLN A 39 13.41 11.30 7.02
C GLN A 39 12.66 11.65 8.32
N ASP A 40 11.89 12.74 8.34
CA ASP A 40 11.18 13.17 9.55
C ASP A 40 10.07 12.19 9.90
N THR A 41 9.23 11.82 8.92
CA THR A 41 8.16 10.84 9.13
C THR A 41 8.69 9.45 9.45
N LEU A 42 9.85 9.08 8.89
CA LEU A 42 10.55 7.84 9.20
C LEU A 42 10.96 7.78 10.67
N GLN A 43 11.58 8.86 11.19
CA GLN A 43 11.99 8.97 12.60
C GLN A 43 10.80 8.98 13.56
N GLU A 44 9.71 9.66 13.19
CA GLU A 44 8.48 9.65 14.00
C GLU A 44 7.90 8.22 14.12
N THR A 45 7.89 7.49 13.03
CA THR A 45 7.40 6.10 13.03
C THR A 45 8.35 5.19 13.79
N GLN A 46 9.66 5.34 13.65
CA GLN A 46 10.65 4.62 14.46
C GLN A 46 10.39 4.80 15.96
N LYS A 47 10.30 6.05 16.42
CA LYS A 47 9.98 6.34 17.82
C LYS A 47 8.65 5.74 18.28
N SER A 48 7.68 5.65 17.36
CA SER A 48 6.36 5.08 17.68
C SER A 48 6.42 3.57 17.90
N VAL A 49 7.15 2.83 17.06
CA VAL A 49 7.26 1.37 17.17
C VAL A 49 8.15 0.95 18.33
N GLU A 50 9.21 1.71 18.63
CA GLU A 50 10.10 1.48 19.77
C GLU A 50 9.37 1.57 21.13
N LYS A 51 8.28 2.35 21.22
CA LYS A 51 7.41 2.41 22.43
C LYS A 51 6.78 1.06 22.78
N TYR A 52 6.63 0.17 21.80
CA TYR A 52 6.13 -1.19 22.00
C TYR A 52 7.26 -2.21 22.26
N GLY A 53 8.51 -1.73 22.42
CA GLY A 53 9.68 -2.59 22.66
C GLY A 53 10.24 -3.25 21.41
N ALA A 54 9.82 -2.85 20.21
CA ALA A 54 10.31 -3.42 18.98
C ALA A 54 11.75 -2.94 18.67
N GLU A 55 12.66 -3.86 18.35
CA GLU A 55 13.92 -3.55 17.72
C GLU A 55 13.65 -3.06 16.31
N CYS A 56 14.14 -1.86 15.92
CA CYS A 56 13.78 -1.20 14.68
C CYS A 56 15.00 -0.62 13.96
N LEU A 57 15.21 -1.08 12.72
CA LEU A 57 16.13 -0.47 11.75
C LEU A 57 15.33 0.45 10.84
N ALA A 58 15.61 1.75 10.90
CA ALA A 58 14.98 2.76 10.04
C ALA A 58 15.95 3.18 8.93
N VAL A 59 15.55 3.04 7.67
CA VAL A 59 16.38 3.35 6.49
C VAL A 59 15.67 4.35 5.59
N GLN A 60 16.28 5.50 5.34
CA GLN A 60 15.78 6.41 4.31
C GLN A 60 16.03 5.77 2.93
N CYS A 61 14.97 5.60 2.14
CA CYS A 61 15.05 4.92 0.85
C CYS A 61 13.91 5.37 -0.08
N ASP A 62 14.29 5.78 -1.30
CA ASP A 62 13.34 5.89 -2.41
C ASP A 62 13.21 4.51 -3.07
N VAL A 63 12.06 3.88 -2.89
CA VAL A 63 11.78 2.55 -3.47
C VAL A 63 11.79 2.55 -5.00
N SER A 64 11.68 3.71 -5.66
CA SER A 64 11.81 3.81 -7.12
C SER A 64 13.25 3.66 -7.61
N SER A 65 14.22 3.75 -6.71
CA SER A 65 15.66 3.56 -6.97
C SER A 65 16.07 2.12 -6.66
N SER A 66 16.37 1.33 -7.68
CA SER A 66 16.85 -0.05 -7.51
C SER A 66 18.13 -0.12 -6.66
N ALA A 67 19.03 0.85 -6.77
CA ALA A 67 20.27 0.89 -6.02
C ALA A 67 20.01 1.15 -4.52
N GLU A 68 19.10 2.10 -4.19
CA GLU A 68 18.75 2.37 -2.80
C GLU A 68 18.04 1.20 -2.14
N VAL A 69 17.14 0.52 -2.88
CA VAL A 69 16.50 -0.71 -2.40
C VAL A 69 17.53 -1.79 -2.12
N THR A 70 18.48 -2.02 -3.03
CA THR A 70 19.55 -3.00 -2.78
C THR A 70 20.35 -2.66 -1.53
N ALA A 71 20.77 -1.39 -1.37
CA ALA A 71 21.53 -0.94 -0.19
C ALA A 71 20.72 -1.06 1.12
N MET A 72 19.39 -0.83 1.08
CA MET A 72 18.51 -1.04 2.22
C MET A 72 18.47 -2.54 2.62
N PHE A 73 18.37 -3.44 1.66
CA PHE A 73 18.36 -4.88 1.95
C PHE A 73 19.73 -5.39 2.44
N GLU A 74 20.85 -4.83 1.98
CA GLU A 74 22.17 -5.13 2.53
C GLU A 74 22.26 -4.74 4.01
N GLN A 75 21.78 -3.54 4.38
CA GLN A 75 21.69 -3.12 5.79
C GLN A 75 20.78 -4.02 6.62
N LEU A 76 19.62 -4.43 6.07
CA LEU A 76 18.69 -5.37 6.70
C LEU A 76 19.39 -6.70 7.01
N VAL A 77 20.09 -7.28 6.03
CA VAL A 77 20.81 -8.55 6.20
C VAL A 77 21.96 -8.40 7.19
N GLN A 78 22.70 -7.31 7.14
CA GLN A 78 23.77 -7.04 8.09
C GLN A 78 23.24 -6.93 9.53
N HIS A 79 22.06 -6.34 9.73
CA HIS A 79 21.50 -6.08 11.05
C HIS A 79 20.75 -7.28 11.64
N PHE A 80 19.89 -7.94 10.84
CA PHE A 80 19.00 -9.01 11.31
C PHE A 80 19.33 -10.41 10.74
N GLY A 81 20.13 -10.51 9.68
CA GLY A 81 20.50 -11.78 9.04
C GLY A 81 19.40 -12.47 8.24
N THR A 82 18.15 -11.98 8.31
CA THR A 82 16.98 -12.61 7.66
C THR A 82 15.85 -11.64 7.43
N LEU A 83 14.86 -12.06 6.61
CA LEU A 83 13.58 -11.37 6.43
C LEU A 83 12.45 -12.41 6.40
N ASP A 84 11.42 -12.24 7.22
CA ASP A 84 10.26 -13.14 7.27
C ASP A 84 9.04 -12.58 6.56
N VAL A 85 8.82 -11.27 6.64
CA VAL A 85 7.67 -10.62 6.03
C VAL A 85 8.11 -9.34 5.30
N LEU A 86 7.66 -9.17 4.05
CA LEU A 86 7.73 -7.91 3.31
C LEU A 86 6.33 -7.33 3.13
N VAL A 87 6.13 -6.08 3.51
CA VAL A 87 4.92 -5.30 3.19
C VAL A 87 5.29 -4.18 2.22
N ASN A 88 4.96 -4.36 0.95
CA ASN A 88 5.09 -3.35 -0.09
C ASN A 88 3.93 -2.36 0.02
N ASN A 89 4.08 -1.33 0.87
CA ASN A 89 3.07 -0.31 1.10
C ASN A 89 3.41 1.04 0.45
N ALA A 90 4.68 1.36 0.22
CA ALA A 90 5.09 2.62 -0.41
C ALA A 90 4.34 2.85 -1.73
N ALA A 91 3.67 4.00 -1.86
CA ALA A 91 2.91 4.33 -3.05
C ALA A 91 2.68 5.83 -3.19
N ILE A 92 2.64 6.31 -4.42
CA ILE A 92 2.04 7.59 -4.77
C ILE A 92 0.54 7.37 -5.00
N THR A 93 -0.28 8.16 -4.31
CA THR A 93 -1.74 8.15 -4.44
C THR A 93 -2.22 9.46 -5.09
N PRO A 94 -3.37 9.45 -5.80
CA PRO A 94 -3.88 10.63 -6.49
C PRO A 94 -4.43 11.66 -5.48
N ASN A 95 -3.60 12.59 -5.06
CA ASN A 95 -3.90 13.59 -4.02
C ASN A 95 -3.37 15.00 -4.33
N SER A 96 -2.90 15.25 -5.55
CA SER A 96 -2.54 16.58 -6.03
C SER A 96 -3.79 17.45 -6.25
N GLU A 97 -3.59 18.75 -6.45
CA GLU A 97 -4.68 19.65 -6.83
C GLU A 97 -5.33 19.20 -8.15
N LEU A 98 -4.53 18.79 -9.14
CA LEU A 98 -5.02 18.27 -10.42
C LEU A 98 -5.84 16.98 -10.25
N ASP A 99 -5.40 16.07 -9.38
CA ASP A 99 -6.17 14.86 -9.05
C ASP A 99 -7.51 15.20 -8.40
N THR A 100 -7.53 16.23 -7.55
CA THR A 100 -8.76 16.73 -6.92
C THR A 100 -9.70 17.33 -7.96
N GLN A 101 -9.20 18.11 -8.91
CA GLN A 101 -9.99 18.67 -10.01
C GLN A 101 -10.57 17.55 -10.89
N ARG A 102 -9.77 16.54 -11.29
CA ARG A 102 -10.22 15.38 -12.05
C ARG A 102 -11.31 14.60 -11.30
N ARG A 103 -11.12 14.38 -10.00
CA ARG A 103 -12.09 13.69 -9.12
C ARG A 103 -13.41 14.46 -9.03
N ASN A 104 -13.35 15.76 -8.82
CA ASN A 104 -14.54 16.62 -8.76
C ASN A 104 -15.28 16.64 -10.10
N LYS A 105 -14.54 16.66 -11.23
CA LYS A 105 -15.15 16.54 -12.57
C LYS A 105 -15.89 15.20 -12.72
N LEU A 106 -15.29 14.09 -12.31
CA LEU A 106 -15.94 12.77 -12.35
C LEU A 106 -17.21 12.74 -11.50
N TYR A 107 -17.15 13.23 -10.26
CA TYR A 107 -18.30 13.20 -9.36
C TYR A 107 -19.44 14.07 -9.87
N ARG A 108 -19.14 15.26 -10.40
CA ARG A 108 -20.15 16.11 -11.03
C ARG A 108 -20.80 15.41 -12.22
N TYR A 109 -20.01 14.84 -13.11
CA TYR A 109 -20.49 14.07 -14.27
C TYR A 109 -21.39 12.89 -13.90
N MET A 110 -21.10 12.22 -12.78
CA MET A 110 -21.93 11.12 -12.29
C MET A 110 -23.24 11.57 -11.61
N SER A 111 -23.28 12.77 -11.04
CA SER A 111 -24.37 13.26 -10.19
C SER A 111 -25.27 14.29 -10.90
N THR A 112 -24.91 14.80 -12.07
CA THR A 112 -25.69 15.80 -12.81
C THR A 112 -26.11 15.27 -14.18
N PRO A 113 -27.28 15.69 -14.71
CA PRO A 113 -27.76 15.29 -16.03
C PRO A 113 -27.04 16.09 -17.14
N GLU A 114 -25.73 15.98 -17.23
CA GLU A 114 -24.92 16.59 -18.28
C GLU A 114 -24.89 15.72 -19.55
N PRO A 115 -24.70 16.33 -20.75
CA PRO A 115 -24.47 15.57 -21.97
C PRO A 115 -23.31 14.57 -21.83
N ARG A 116 -23.46 13.40 -22.40
CA ARG A 116 -22.39 12.38 -22.34
C ARG A 116 -21.25 12.73 -23.27
N GLU A 117 -20.06 12.90 -22.70
CA GLU A 117 -18.81 13.23 -23.40
C GLU A 117 -17.60 12.51 -22.79
N SER A 118 -16.48 12.59 -23.48
CA SER A 118 -15.21 12.13 -22.91
C SER A 118 -14.77 13.06 -21.77
N LEU A 119 -14.34 12.47 -20.66
CA LEU A 119 -13.86 13.23 -19.49
C LEU A 119 -12.42 13.76 -19.67
N GLY A 120 -11.67 13.24 -20.68
CA GLY A 120 -10.34 13.73 -21.03
C GLY A 120 -9.25 13.43 -19.99
N PHE A 121 -9.48 12.51 -19.07
CA PHE A 121 -8.50 12.23 -18.00
C PHE A 121 -7.19 11.65 -18.55
N THR A 122 -7.28 10.66 -19.44
CA THR A 122 -6.09 10.01 -20.01
C THR A 122 -5.26 10.99 -20.84
N THR A 123 -5.89 11.84 -21.63
CA THR A 123 -5.19 12.83 -22.47
C THR A 123 -4.57 13.98 -21.68
N SER A 124 -4.92 14.14 -20.41
CA SER A 124 -4.37 15.16 -19.51
C SER A 124 -3.22 14.66 -18.63
N ILE A 125 -2.83 13.38 -18.74
CA ILE A 125 -1.69 12.82 -17.99
C ILE A 125 -0.43 13.04 -18.79
N SER A 126 0.60 13.64 -18.18
CA SER A 126 1.92 13.77 -18.79
C SER A 126 2.74 12.47 -18.65
N ASP A 127 3.73 12.30 -19.54
CA ASP A 127 4.66 11.17 -19.46
C ASP A 127 5.43 11.18 -18.12
N GLU A 128 5.77 12.37 -17.60
CA GLU A 128 6.44 12.51 -16.30
C GLU A 128 5.54 12.01 -15.16
N GLU A 129 4.26 12.44 -15.14
CA GLU A 129 3.28 11.96 -14.15
C GLU A 129 3.14 10.43 -14.25
N TRP A 130 2.99 9.89 -15.46
CA TRP A 130 2.92 8.46 -15.73
C TRP A 130 4.14 7.72 -15.17
N HIS A 131 5.36 8.12 -15.54
CA HIS A 131 6.60 7.46 -15.12
C HIS A 131 6.83 7.54 -13.60
N ARG A 132 6.47 8.68 -12.98
CA ARG A 132 6.58 8.84 -11.53
C ARG A 132 5.70 7.83 -10.78
N TYR A 133 4.46 7.64 -11.21
CA TYR A 133 3.58 6.64 -10.60
C TYR A 133 4.09 5.22 -10.81
N TRP A 134 4.57 4.90 -12.00
CA TRP A 134 5.16 3.58 -12.29
C TRP A 134 6.42 3.33 -11.48
N GLY A 135 7.29 4.31 -11.34
CA GLY A 135 8.53 4.20 -10.57
C GLY A 135 8.28 3.74 -9.15
N VAL A 136 7.39 4.40 -8.44
CA VAL A 136 7.13 4.06 -7.04
C VAL A 136 6.19 2.84 -6.92
N ASN A 137 5.04 2.87 -7.61
CA ASN A 137 3.96 1.92 -7.34
C ASN A 137 4.19 0.54 -7.96
N VAL A 138 5.03 0.43 -9.01
CA VAL A 138 5.29 -0.83 -9.71
C VAL A 138 6.76 -1.23 -9.60
N HIS A 139 7.69 -0.36 -10.00
CA HIS A 139 9.11 -0.70 -9.94
C HIS A 139 9.57 -0.89 -8.49
N GLY A 140 9.09 -0.04 -7.56
CA GLY A 140 9.40 -0.20 -6.13
C GLY A 140 8.93 -1.53 -5.57
N VAL A 141 7.70 -1.96 -5.90
CA VAL A 141 7.19 -3.27 -5.51
C VAL A 141 8.03 -4.40 -6.10
N PHE A 142 8.42 -4.28 -7.38
CA PHE A 142 9.28 -5.27 -8.03
C PHE A 142 10.66 -5.32 -7.37
N TYR A 143 11.32 -4.19 -7.15
CA TYR A 143 12.67 -4.15 -6.56
C TYR A 143 12.69 -4.74 -5.15
N CYS A 144 11.77 -4.32 -4.28
CA CYS A 144 11.67 -4.86 -2.92
C CYS A 144 11.35 -6.37 -2.92
N THR A 145 10.43 -6.81 -3.78
CA THR A 145 10.08 -8.24 -3.91
C THR A 145 11.28 -9.06 -4.38
N ARG A 146 12.01 -8.60 -5.39
CA ARG A 146 13.21 -9.26 -5.90
C ARG A 146 14.28 -9.44 -4.82
N GLU A 147 14.59 -8.39 -4.06
CA GLU A 147 15.59 -8.47 -2.99
C GLU A 147 15.11 -9.35 -1.82
N ALA A 148 13.81 -9.30 -1.48
CA ALA A 148 13.23 -10.17 -0.46
C ALA A 148 13.32 -11.65 -0.84
N LEU A 149 13.06 -12.01 -2.10
CA LEU A 149 13.13 -13.39 -2.58
C LEU A 149 14.54 -13.96 -2.52
N LYS A 150 15.59 -13.16 -2.75
CA LYS A 150 16.99 -13.60 -2.56
C LYS A 150 17.28 -14.12 -1.14
N ILE A 151 16.53 -13.61 -0.14
CA ILE A 151 16.64 -14.02 1.26
C ILE A 151 15.67 -15.17 1.56
N MET A 152 14.44 -15.10 1.04
CA MET A 152 13.36 -16.02 1.39
C MET A 152 13.47 -17.38 0.67
N GLU A 153 13.89 -17.41 -0.61
CA GLU A 153 14.01 -18.66 -1.38
C GLU A 153 15.01 -19.65 -0.79
N PRO A 154 16.25 -19.27 -0.41
CA PRO A 154 17.19 -20.21 0.19
C PRO A 154 16.70 -20.81 1.51
N LYS A 155 15.98 -20.03 2.34
CA LYS A 155 15.42 -20.52 3.60
C LYS A 155 14.07 -21.23 3.43
N ARG A 156 13.48 -21.20 2.21
CA ARG A 156 12.18 -21.80 1.88
C ARG A 156 11.05 -21.34 2.83
N SER A 157 11.03 -20.05 3.13
CA SER A 157 10.03 -19.45 4.03
C SER A 157 9.95 -17.94 3.84
N GLY A 158 8.76 -17.40 3.72
CA GLY A 158 8.52 -15.95 3.63
C GLY A 158 7.08 -15.60 3.36
N LYS A 159 6.73 -14.35 3.66
CA LYS A 159 5.42 -13.78 3.37
C LYS A 159 5.62 -12.42 2.69
N ILE A 160 4.90 -12.17 1.61
CA ILE A 160 4.91 -10.87 0.92
C ILE A 160 3.48 -10.38 0.80
N VAL A 161 3.21 -9.18 1.30
CA VAL A 161 1.92 -8.52 1.18
C VAL A 161 2.08 -7.25 0.35
N ASN A 162 1.44 -7.21 -0.81
CA ASN A 162 1.46 -6.06 -1.70
C ASN A 162 0.20 -5.20 -1.48
N ILE A 163 0.36 -3.90 -1.23
CA ILE A 163 -0.77 -2.99 -1.10
C ILE A 163 -1.19 -2.51 -2.49
N ALA A 164 -2.26 -3.12 -3.00
CA ALA A 164 -2.94 -2.73 -4.22
C ALA A 164 -3.97 -1.62 -3.95
N SER A 165 -5.15 -1.69 -4.57
CA SER A 165 -6.30 -0.79 -4.36
C SER A 165 -7.52 -1.34 -5.09
N ILE A 166 -8.73 -0.96 -4.67
CA ILE A 166 -9.96 -1.13 -5.48
C ILE A 166 -9.84 -0.43 -6.84
N ALA A 167 -8.96 0.55 -6.99
CA ALA A 167 -8.65 1.21 -8.26
C ALA A 167 -8.07 0.23 -9.31
N GLY A 168 -7.39 -0.84 -8.87
CA GLY A 168 -6.93 -1.92 -9.74
C GLY A 168 -7.97 -3.00 -10.01
N LEU A 169 -9.11 -2.97 -9.32
CA LEU A 169 -10.20 -3.96 -9.44
C LEU A 169 -11.42 -3.42 -10.18
N SER A 170 -11.60 -2.09 -10.22
CA SER A 170 -12.81 -1.47 -10.73
C SER A 170 -12.56 -0.09 -11.33
N SER A 171 -13.58 0.47 -12.01
CA SER A 171 -13.55 1.81 -12.60
C SER A 171 -13.85 2.95 -11.59
N LYS A 172 -13.99 2.67 -10.29
CA LYS A 172 -14.34 3.70 -9.28
C LYS A 172 -13.33 4.85 -9.16
N SER A 173 -12.09 4.63 -9.58
CA SER A 173 -11.03 5.66 -9.62
C SER A 173 -10.70 6.13 -11.04
N ALA A 174 -11.69 6.13 -11.97
CA ALA A 174 -11.49 6.50 -13.37
C ALA A 174 -10.87 7.89 -13.59
N HIS A 175 -10.92 8.77 -12.58
CA HIS A 175 -10.25 10.08 -12.60
C HIS A 175 -8.72 10.00 -12.59
N SER A 176 -8.14 8.83 -12.29
CA SER A 176 -6.69 8.62 -12.18
C SER A 176 -6.28 7.33 -12.90
N PRO A 177 -6.36 7.26 -14.26
CA PRO A 177 -6.09 6.03 -15.02
C PRO A 177 -4.66 5.53 -14.85
N HIS A 178 -3.66 6.40 -14.67
CA HIS A 178 -2.27 6.03 -14.36
C HIS A 178 -2.16 5.29 -13.02
N TYR A 179 -2.85 5.75 -11.98
CA TYR A 179 -2.91 5.06 -10.69
C TYR A 179 -3.61 3.71 -10.80
N CYS A 180 -4.76 3.66 -11.50
CA CYS A 180 -5.50 2.41 -11.74
C CYS A 180 -4.61 1.38 -12.45
N ALA A 181 -3.88 1.80 -13.49
CA ALA A 181 -2.96 0.95 -14.23
C ALA A 181 -1.86 0.36 -13.30
N THR A 182 -1.23 1.20 -12.45
CA THR A 182 -0.20 0.71 -11.51
C THR A 182 -0.76 -0.28 -10.50
N LYS A 183 -1.97 -0.05 -9.95
CA LYS A 183 -2.57 -0.96 -8.97
C LYS A 183 -3.07 -2.26 -9.61
N GLY A 184 -3.52 -2.23 -10.86
CA GLY A 184 -3.78 -3.42 -11.67
C GLY A 184 -2.52 -4.23 -11.96
N ALA A 185 -1.40 -3.55 -12.27
CA ALA A 185 -0.09 -4.19 -12.45
C ALA A 185 0.37 -4.91 -11.18
N VAL A 186 0.24 -4.28 -10.01
CA VAL A 186 0.58 -4.91 -8.70
C VAL A 186 -0.25 -6.18 -8.46
N ILE A 187 -1.55 -6.16 -8.78
CA ILE A 187 -2.43 -7.35 -8.65
C ILE A 187 -1.94 -8.49 -9.55
N SER A 188 -1.65 -8.19 -10.82
CA SER A 188 -1.17 -9.19 -11.77
C SER A 188 0.21 -9.73 -11.36
N PHE A 189 1.15 -8.86 -10.98
CA PHE A 189 2.47 -9.21 -10.47
C PHE A 189 2.38 -10.12 -9.25
N THR A 190 1.52 -9.79 -8.28
CA THR A 190 1.28 -10.62 -7.08
C THR A 190 0.92 -12.05 -7.45
N LYS A 191 -0.01 -12.24 -8.38
CA LYS A 191 -0.45 -13.58 -8.81
C LYS A 191 0.65 -14.37 -9.50
N SER A 192 1.43 -13.71 -10.36
CA SER A 192 2.54 -14.34 -11.08
C SER A 192 3.64 -14.81 -10.12
N VAL A 193 4.11 -13.91 -9.25
CA VAL A 193 5.16 -14.24 -8.27
C VAL A 193 4.67 -15.28 -7.26
N ALA A 194 3.41 -15.19 -6.81
CA ALA A 194 2.86 -16.17 -5.89
C ALA A 194 2.90 -17.59 -6.46
N TYR A 195 2.56 -17.78 -7.73
CA TYR A 195 2.64 -19.09 -8.40
C TYR A 195 4.09 -19.57 -8.51
N GLU A 196 5.01 -18.69 -8.87
CA GLU A 196 6.44 -18.99 -9.04
C GLU A 196 7.07 -19.53 -7.75
N VAL A 197 6.81 -18.87 -6.60
CA VAL A 197 7.52 -19.11 -5.34
C VAL A 197 6.78 -20.02 -4.35
N ALA A 198 5.55 -20.43 -4.64
CA ALA A 198 4.74 -21.26 -3.75
C ALA A 198 5.44 -22.58 -3.37
N GLY A 199 6.16 -23.20 -4.34
CA GLY A 199 6.93 -24.40 -4.12
C GLY A 199 8.11 -24.23 -3.14
N ALA A 200 8.54 -23.00 -2.88
CA ALA A 200 9.51 -22.64 -1.85
C ALA A 200 8.86 -22.27 -0.51
N ASN A 201 7.57 -22.53 -0.30
CA ASN A 201 6.83 -22.16 0.90
C ASN A 201 6.86 -20.64 1.19
N ILE A 202 6.83 -19.86 0.11
CA ILE A 202 6.72 -18.39 0.17
C ILE A 202 5.32 -18.00 -0.29
N PHE A 203 4.63 -17.20 0.52
CA PHE A 203 3.24 -16.80 0.27
C PHE A 203 3.19 -15.34 -0.13
N VAL A 204 2.69 -15.07 -1.32
CA VAL A 204 2.57 -13.72 -1.86
C VAL A 204 1.10 -13.41 -2.10
N ASN A 205 0.58 -12.38 -1.45
CA ASN A 205 -0.80 -11.97 -1.55
C ASN A 205 -0.91 -10.43 -1.67
N ALA A 206 -2.06 -9.94 -2.07
CA ALA A 206 -2.34 -8.51 -2.13
C ALA A 206 -3.52 -8.12 -1.23
N MET A 207 -3.44 -6.94 -0.66
CA MET A 207 -4.59 -6.24 -0.12
C MET A 207 -4.99 -5.13 -1.07
N ALA A 208 -6.27 -5.06 -1.43
CA ALA A 208 -6.84 -4.02 -2.29
C ALA A 208 -7.83 -3.15 -1.46
N PRO A 209 -7.33 -2.19 -0.67
CA PRO A 209 -8.17 -1.38 0.20
C PRO A 209 -9.13 -0.49 -0.60
N GLY A 210 -10.28 -0.20 0.02
CA GLY A 210 -11.16 0.90 -0.36
C GLY A 210 -10.62 2.26 0.11
N GLY A 211 -11.52 3.17 0.44
CA GLY A 211 -11.13 4.43 1.06
C GLY A 211 -10.53 4.22 2.45
N VAL A 212 -9.39 4.84 2.71
CA VAL A 212 -8.66 4.75 3.98
C VAL A 212 -8.82 6.06 4.75
N ALA A 213 -9.35 5.98 5.96
CA ALA A 213 -9.48 7.13 6.88
C ALA A 213 -8.11 7.49 7.48
N THR A 214 -7.24 8.07 6.65
CA THR A 214 -5.96 8.62 7.12
C THR A 214 -6.18 9.98 7.80
N PRO A 215 -5.25 10.46 8.66
CA PRO A 215 -5.33 11.79 9.26
C PRO A 215 -5.61 12.89 8.23
N ARG A 216 -4.86 12.92 7.13
CA ARG A 216 -5.06 13.88 6.03
C ARG A 216 -6.44 13.78 5.38
N PHE A 217 -6.98 12.55 5.26
CA PHE A 217 -8.32 12.39 4.69
C PHE A 217 -9.40 12.86 5.67
N ASN A 218 -9.24 12.63 6.95
CA ASN A 218 -10.16 13.12 7.98
C ASN A 218 -10.19 14.66 7.99
N GLU A 219 -9.02 15.32 7.93
CA GLU A 219 -8.93 16.78 7.77
C GLU A 219 -9.69 17.26 6.51
N TYR A 220 -9.55 16.56 5.39
CA TYR A 220 -10.32 16.86 4.17
C TYR A 220 -11.83 16.73 4.40
N LEU A 221 -12.29 15.69 5.10
CA LEU A 221 -13.71 15.50 5.42
C LEU A 221 -14.29 16.63 6.28
N ASP A 222 -13.49 17.21 7.15
CA ASP A 222 -13.91 18.33 7.99
C ASP A 222 -14.14 19.62 7.19
N HIS A 223 -13.52 19.74 6.02
CA HIS A 223 -13.59 20.93 5.17
C HIS A 223 -14.62 20.88 4.03
N ILE A 224 -15.07 19.68 3.61
CA ILE A 224 -15.90 19.53 2.40
C ILE A 224 -17.40 19.77 2.58
N GLY A 225 -17.87 20.03 3.79
CA GLY A 225 -19.29 20.19 4.08
C GLY A 225 -20.12 18.89 4.02
N GLU A 226 -21.31 18.94 4.61
CA GLU A 226 -22.14 17.75 4.85
C GLU A 226 -22.63 17.07 3.56
N GLU A 227 -23.08 17.85 2.58
CA GLU A 227 -23.61 17.30 1.32
C GLU A 227 -22.55 16.54 0.52
N ALA A 228 -21.33 17.08 0.43
CA ALA A 228 -20.22 16.39 -0.24
C ALA A 228 -19.78 15.13 0.53
N ARG A 229 -19.80 15.19 1.86
CA ARG A 229 -19.53 14.04 2.73
C ARG A 229 -20.57 12.93 2.51
N ASN A 230 -21.86 13.28 2.49
CA ASN A 230 -22.94 12.31 2.26
C ASN A 230 -22.84 11.66 0.89
N ARG A 231 -22.45 12.39 -0.15
CA ARG A 231 -22.18 11.80 -1.48
C ARG A 231 -21.04 10.78 -1.46
N LEU A 232 -19.97 11.03 -0.70
CA LEU A 232 -18.89 10.05 -0.54
C LEU A 232 -19.39 8.77 0.12
N TRP A 233 -20.24 8.89 1.16
CA TRP A 233 -20.76 7.74 1.90
C TRP A 233 -21.76 6.91 1.08
N GLN A 234 -22.51 7.50 0.16
CA GLN A 234 -23.38 6.76 -0.75
C GLN A 234 -22.59 5.79 -1.66
N GLY A 235 -21.32 6.06 -1.92
CA GLY A 235 -20.44 5.16 -2.67
C GLY A 235 -19.88 3.98 -1.88
N VAL A 236 -20.10 3.95 -0.55
CA VAL A 236 -19.59 2.91 0.37
C VAL A 236 -20.76 2.39 1.20
N PRO A 237 -21.29 1.19 0.93
CA PRO A 237 -22.46 0.63 1.64
C PRO A 237 -22.36 0.64 3.17
N LEU A 238 -21.14 0.48 3.73
CA LEU A 238 -20.90 0.56 5.17
C LEU A 238 -21.06 1.99 5.75
N GLY A 239 -21.20 3.02 4.91
CA GLY A 239 -21.39 4.42 5.31
C GLY A 239 -20.14 5.11 5.89
N ARG A 240 -18.97 4.51 5.80
CA ARG A 240 -17.69 5.09 6.23
C ARG A 240 -16.51 4.44 5.52
N PHE A 241 -15.37 5.09 5.56
CA PHE A 241 -14.11 4.44 5.17
C PHE A 241 -13.56 3.57 6.31
N GLY A 242 -12.69 2.63 5.94
CA GLY A 242 -11.98 1.81 6.92
C GLY A 242 -10.91 2.61 7.64
N THR A 243 -10.69 2.33 8.93
CA THR A 243 -9.59 2.92 9.68
C THR A 243 -8.25 2.30 9.28
N VAL A 244 -7.15 2.97 9.56
CA VAL A 244 -5.81 2.43 9.27
C VAL A 244 -5.55 1.14 10.05
N GLU A 245 -6.12 1.00 11.25
CA GLU A 245 -6.02 -0.19 12.08
C GLU A 245 -6.79 -1.39 11.51
N GLU A 246 -7.98 -1.16 10.94
CA GLU A 246 -8.76 -2.21 10.26
C GLU A 246 -7.98 -2.79 9.07
N TYR A 247 -7.32 -1.93 8.29
CA TYR A 247 -6.47 -2.36 7.18
C TYR A 247 -5.17 -3.02 7.66
N ALA A 248 -4.52 -2.48 8.70
CA ALA A 248 -3.34 -3.09 9.29
C ALA A 248 -3.64 -4.51 9.82
N GLY A 249 -4.82 -4.72 10.41
CA GLY A 249 -5.31 -6.04 10.81
C GLY A 249 -5.39 -7.03 9.65
N THR A 250 -5.83 -6.56 8.48
CA THR A 250 -5.85 -7.40 7.26
C THR A 250 -4.43 -7.72 6.78
N VAL A 251 -3.49 -6.76 6.85
CA VAL A 251 -2.07 -7.00 6.50
C VAL A 251 -1.45 -8.04 7.44
N LEU A 252 -1.68 -7.93 8.75
CA LEU A 252 -1.23 -8.95 9.72
C LEU A 252 -1.82 -10.33 9.39
N TYR A 253 -3.12 -10.38 9.08
CA TYR A 253 -3.78 -11.62 8.67
C TYR A 253 -3.09 -12.25 7.46
N LEU A 254 -2.85 -11.48 6.38
CA LEU A 254 -2.19 -11.98 5.18
C LEU A 254 -0.72 -12.37 5.40
N SER A 255 -0.08 -11.85 6.45
CA SER A 255 1.29 -12.17 6.85
C SER A 255 1.38 -13.41 7.77
N GLY A 256 0.25 -13.97 8.20
CA GLY A 256 0.17 -15.15 9.06
C GLY A 256 0.28 -16.48 8.30
N GLU A 257 0.04 -17.58 9.04
CA GLU A 257 0.03 -18.92 8.47
C GLU A 257 -1.37 -19.26 7.93
N HIS A 258 -1.54 -19.15 6.61
CA HIS A 258 -2.81 -19.39 5.91
C HIS A 258 -2.56 -20.14 4.59
N TYR A 259 -3.58 -20.82 4.10
CA TYR A 259 -3.56 -21.47 2.78
C TYR A 259 -3.97 -20.49 1.68
N LEU A 260 -3.35 -19.27 1.68
CA LEU A 260 -3.63 -18.20 0.74
C LEU A 260 -2.40 -17.93 -0.13
N VAL A 261 -2.51 -18.18 -1.43
CA VAL A 261 -1.48 -17.96 -2.44
C VAL A 261 -2.07 -17.18 -3.60
N GLY A 262 -1.49 -16.04 -3.95
CA GLY A 262 -1.92 -15.20 -5.06
C GLY A 262 -3.30 -14.55 -4.88
N GLN A 263 -3.78 -14.49 -3.65
CA GLN A 263 -5.11 -13.92 -3.37
C GLN A 263 -5.08 -12.40 -3.29
N VAL A 264 -6.20 -11.79 -3.66
CA VAL A 264 -6.43 -10.35 -3.53
C VAL A 264 -7.60 -10.16 -2.57
N ILE A 265 -7.29 -9.76 -1.35
CA ILE A 265 -8.30 -9.48 -0.32
C ILE A 265 -8.64 -7.99 -0.38
N SER A 266 -9.91 -7.68 -0.55
CA SER A 266 -10.36 -6.30 -0.74
C SER A 266 -11.31 -5.84 0.37
N PRO A 267 -10.78 -5.38 1.51
CA PRO A 267 -11.60 -4.71 2.53
C PRO A 267 -11.96 -3.30 2.04
N ASN A 268 -13.22 -3.06 1.72
CA ASN A 268 -13.65 -1.82 1.06
C ASN A 268 -15.05 -1.33 1.48
N GLY A 269 -15.61 -1.89 2.55
CA GLY A 269 -16.94 -1.50 3.05
C GLY A 269 -18.10 -1.79 2.09
N GLY A 270 -17.92 -2.76 1.16
CA GLY A 270 -18.90 -3.09 0.13
C GLY A 270 -18.85 -2.18 -1.11
N GLY A 271 -17.87 -1.26 -1.16
CA GLY A 271 -17.74 -0.33 -2.28
C GLY A 271 -17.46 -1.02 -3.64
N VAL A 272 -16.83 -2.19 -3.62
CA VAL A 272 -16.58 -3.06 -4.78
C VAL A 272 -16.77 -4.50 -4.33
N ILE A 273 -17.63 -5.26 -5.02
CA ILE A 273 -17.94 -6.66 -4.74
C ILE A 273 -17.61 -7.49 -6.00
#